data_28c3602fa205bb5ab0297c54b4056010
#
_entry.id   28c3602fa205bb5ab0297c54b4056010
#
_cell.length_a   1.000
_cell.length_b   1.000
_cell.length_c   1.000
_cell.angle_alpha   90.00
_cell.angle_beta   90.00
_cell.angle_gamma   90.00
#
_symmetry.space_group_name_H-M   'P 1'
#
loop_
_entity.id
_entity.type
_entity.pdbx_description
1 polymer ?
#
loop_
_entity_poly.entity_id
_entity_poly.type
_entity_poly.pdbx_seq_one_letter_code
_entity_poly.pdbx_strand_id
1 'polypeptide(L)'
;MPKSIHTAPQNDAARAKRAPPQVKLRLDDVDLLILSALQEDAHLSNADIGRHVGMVPSGVFERIRKLEKAKVITGYEARLDANALNFPLAAFVFVKADGRSGHPARTAAQLARIPEVQEVHTVAGEDCYLLKVRAQDTKHLGRLLRRGRLRRHQGAE
;
A
#
# COMPACT_ATOMS: atom_id res chain seq x y z
N MET A 1 -16.13 9.12 12.71
CA MET A 1 -15.21 9.00 11.56
C MET A 1 -14.52 7.66 11.66
N PRO A 2 -14.76 6.67 10.79
CA PRO A 2 -13.99 5.45 10.79
C PRO A 2 -12.54 5.80 10.46
N LYS A 3 -11.63 5.33 11.30
CA LYS A 3 -10.20 5.51 11.13
C LYS A 3 -9.74 4.71 9.92
N SER A 4 -9.02 5.41 9.07
CA SER A 4 -8.02 4.88 8.15
C SER A 4 -8.39 3.62 7.39
N ILE A 5 -8.98 3.86 6.28
CA ILE A 5 -9.03 2.93 5.18
C ILE A 5 -7.70 3.08 4.45
N HIS A 6 -6.84 2.10 4.66
CA HIS A 6 -5.61 1.84 3.94
C HIS A 6 -4.36 2.57 4.37
N THR A 7 -3.63 1.95 5.26
CA THR A 7 -2.20 2.15 5.34
C THR A 7 -1.57 1.22 4.31
N ALA A 8 -1.03 1.78 3.23
CA ALA A 8 -0.06 1.07 2.40
C ALA A 8 1.00 0.44 3.31
N PRO A 9 1.63 -0.68 2.92
CA PRO A 9 2.60 -1.35 3.76
C PRO A 9 3.60 -0.32 4.27
N GLN A 10 3.66 -0.17 5.59
CA GLN A 10 4.62 0.70 6.24
C GLN A 10 5.99 0.23 5.78
N ASN A 11 6.62 1.06 4.97
CA ASN A 11 8.02 0.85 4.60
C ASN A 11 8.82 0.93 5.90
N ASP A 12 9.16 -0.22 6.45
CA ASP A 12 9.96 -0.42 7.67
C ASP A 12 11.43 0.00 7.45
N ALA A 13 11.63 1.18 6.85
CA ALA A 13 12.97 1.76 6.71
C ALA A 13 13.59 2.19 8.05
N ALA A 14 12.83 2.11 9.16
CA ALA A 14 13.33 2.45 10.49
C ALA A 14 13.90 1.25 11.26
N ARG A 15 13.87 0.04 10.71
CA ARG A 15 14.40 -1.17 11.35
C ARG A 15 15.59 -1.77 10.60
N ALA A 16 16.55 -0.95 10.24
CA ALA A 16 17.86 -1.39 9.75
C ALA A 16 18.76 -1.90 10.91
N LYS A 17 18.20 -2.74 11.80
CA LYS A 17 18.97 -3.68 12.60
C LYS A 17 18.84 -5.02 11.91
N ARG A 18 19.91 -5.47 11.22
CA ARG A 18 20.14 -6.80 10.64
C ARG A 18 18.86 -7.66 10.62
N ALA A 19 18.12 -7.56 9.51
CA ALA A 19 17.06 -8.51 9.24
C ALA A 19 17.69 -9.91 9.34
N PRO A 20 17.07 -10.87 10.05
CA PRO A 20 17.51 -12.24 10.04
C PRO A 20 17.59 -12.70 8.58
N PRO A 21 18.49 -13.63 8.22
CA PRO A 21 18.62 -14.12 6.86
C PRO A 21 17.20 -14.57 6.43
N GLN A 22 16.64 -13.87 5.48
CA GLN A 22 15.37 -14.28 4.89
C GLN A 22 15.68 -15.58 4.16
N VAL A 23 15.25 -16.69 4.74
CA VAL A 23 15.19 -17.95 4.01
C VAL A 23 14.30 -17.66 2.81
N LYS A 24 14.91 -17.48 1.63
CA LYS A 24 14.16 -17.26 0.38
C LYS A 24 13.32 -18.51 0.19
N LEU A 25 12.05 -18.43 0.51
CA LEU A 25 11.11 -19.48 0.22
C LEU A 25 11.16 -19.70 -1.31
N ARG A 26 11.53 -20.89 -1.75
CA ARG A 26 11.38 -21.27 -3.15
C ARG A 26 9.90 -21.52 -3.39
N LEU A 27 9.29 -20.67 -4.19
CA LEU A 27 7.92 -20.83 -4.65
C LEU A 27 7.92 -21.87 -5.76
N ASP A 28 6.98 -22.80 -5.69
CA ASP A 28 6.69 -23.74 -6.79
C ASP A 28 5.48 -23.23 -7.60
N ASP A 29 5.17 -23.93 -8.71
CA ASP A 29 4.08 -23.54 -9.60
C ASP A 29 2.73 -23.55 -8.89
N VAL A 30 2.53 -24.46 -7.95
CA VAL A 30 1.30 -24.53 -7.17
C VAL A 30 1.17 -23.34 -6.22
N ASP A 31 2.27 -22.92 -5.60
CA ASP A 31 2.28 -21.69 -4.78
C ASP A 31 1.90 -20.47 -5.63
N LEU A 32 2.41 -20.37 -6.86
CA LEU A 32 2.07 -19.27 -7.78
C LEU A 32 0.59 -19.30 -8.19
N LEU A 33 0.01 -20.48 -8.46
CA LEU A 33 -1.42 -20.62 -8.76
C LEU A 33 -2.30 -20.23 -7.56
N ILE A 34 -1.93 -20.62 -6.34
CA ILE A 34 -2.62 -20.21 -5.11
C ILE A 34 -2.57 -18.68 -4.95
N LEU A 35 -1.40 -18.08 -5.15
CA LEU A 35 -1.24 -16.62 -5.05
C LEU A 35 -2.08 -15.89 -6.10
N SER A 36 -2.12 -16.40 -7.34
CA SER A 36 -2.95 -15.82 -8.40
C SER A 36 -4.43 -15.86 -8.04
N ALA A 37 -4.92 -17.00 -7.58
CA ALA A 37 -6.32 -17.15 -7.15
C ALA A 37 -6.68 -16.17 -6.02
N LEU A 38 -5.81 -16.03 -5.02
CA LEU A 38 -6.01 -15.09 -3.90
C LEU A 38 -5.91 -13.61 -4.32
N GLN A 39 -5.15 -13.29 -5.37
CA GLN A 39 -5.10 -11.93 -5.94
C GLN A 39 -6.39 -11.57 -6.68
N GLU A 40 -7.03 -12.54 -7.32
CA GLU A 40 -8.33 -12.35 -7.98
C GLU A 40 -9.46 -12.23 -6.96
N ASP A 41 -9.51 -13.16 -6.01
CA ASP A 41 -10.50 -13.14 -4.92
C ASP A 41 -9.91 -13.69 -3.60
N ALA A 42 -9.64 -12.79 -2.68
CA ALA A 42 -9.12 -13.11 -1.35
C ALA A 42 -10.13 -13.85 -0.45
N HIS A 43 -11.40 -13.97 -0.86
CA HIS A 43 -12.46 -14.68 -0.13
C HIS A 43 -12.63 -16.14 -0.56
N LEU A 44 -11.87 -16.60 -1.57
CA LEU A 44 -11.94 -18.00 -1.99
C LEU A 44 -11.66 -18.93 -0.81
N SER A 45 -12.50 -19.96 -0.68
CA SER A 45 -12.27 -21.02 0.30
C SER A 45 -11.08 -21.90 -0.11
N ASN A 46 -10.43 -22.53 0.87
CA ASN A 46 -9.38 -23.52 0.56
C ASN A 46 -9.87 -24.67 -0.32
N ALA A 47 -11.18 -25.00 -0.25
CA ALA A 47 -11.78 -26.01 -1.11
C ALA A 47 -11.89 -25.52 -2.55
N ASP A 48 -12.25 -24.25 -2.76
CA ASP A 48 -12.33 -23.65 -4.11
C ASP A 48 -10.95 -23.57 -4.75
N ILE A 49 -9.98 -23.04 -4.01
CA ILE A 49 -8.58 -22.99 -4.45
C ILE A 49 -8.08 -24.41 -4.74
N GLY A 50 -8.37 -25.37 -3.86
CA GLY A 50 -7.95 -26.76 -4.03
C GLY A 50 -8.46 -27.37 -5.34
N ARG A 51 -9.70 -27.09 -5.73
CA ARG A 51 -10.26 -27.53 -7.03
C ARG A 51 -9.49 -26.94 -8.21
N HIS A 52 -9.06 -25.67 -8.12
CA HIS A 52 -8.29 -25.00 -9.18
C HIS A 52 -6.86 -25.55 -9.33
N VAL A 53 -6.21 -25.88 -8.20
CA VAL A 53 -4.80 -26.30 -8.21
C VAL A 53 -4.60 -27.81 -8.10
N GLY A 54 -5.69 -28.59 -8.07
CA GLY A 54 -5.62 -30.05 -7.95
C GLY A 54 -5.15 -30.56 -6.60
N MET A 55 -5.49 -29.85 -5.50
CA MET A 55 -5.07 -30.21 -4.15
C MET A 55 -6.24 -30.37 -3.18
N VAL A 56 -6.02 -31.16 -2.13
CA VAL A 56 -6.95 -31.21 -0.99
C VAL A 56 -6.93 -29.90 -0.19
N PRO A 57 -8.07 -29.48 0.39
CA PRO A 57 -8.16 -28.20 1.11
C PRO A 57 -7.15 -28.01 2.24
N SER A 58 -6.81 -29.08 2.95
CA SER A 58 -5.78 -29.04 4.01
C SER A 58 -4.39 -28.72 3.47
N GLY A 59 -4.06 -29.24 2.29
CA GLY A 59 -2.79 -28.93 1.62
C GLY A 59 -2.70 -27.48 1.18
N VAL A 60 -3.82 -26.90 0.68
CA VAL A 60 -3.91 -25.48 0.34
C VAL A 60 -3.72 -24.62 1.60
N PHE A 61 -4.41 -24.95 2.69
CA PHE A 61 -4.28 -24.23 3.97
C PHE A 61 -2.84 -24.16 4.46
N GLU A 62 -2.13 -25.31 4.46
CA GLU A 62 -0.73 -25.35 4.91
C GLU A 62 0.19 -24.54 4.01
N ARG A 63 -0.05 -24.51 2.69
CA ARG A 63 0.71 -23.67 1.76
C ARG A 63 0.46 -22.17 1.99
N ILE A 64 -0.78 -21.75 2.13
CA ILE A 64 -1.14 -20.35 2.44
C ILE A 64 -0.47 -19.91 3.74
N ARG A 65 -0.59 -20.72 4.79
CA ARG A 65 0.06 -20.45 6.08
C ARG A 65 1.59 -20.31 5.98
N LYS A 66 2.22 -21.13 5.13
CA LYS A 66 3.66 -21.04 4.86
C LYS A 66 4.01 -19.75 4.13
N LEU A 67 3.20 -19.33 3.15
CA LEU A 67 3.36 -18.09 2.40
C LEU A 67 3.18 -16.85 3.28
N GLU A 68 2.21 -16.86 4.19
CA GLU A 68 1.98 -15.82 5.20
C GLU A 68 3.16 -15.72 6.19
N LYS A 69 3.61 -16.87 6.72
CA LYS A 69 4.75 -16.94 7.64
C LYS A 69 6.03 -16.42 6.98
N ALA A 70 6.22 -16.72 5.71
CA ALA A 70 7.36 -16.26 4.93
C ALA A 70 7.22 -14.78 4.47
N LYS A 71 6.09 -14.12 4.78
CA LYS A 71 5.78 -12.76 4.33
C LYS A 71 5.73 -12.60 2.80
N VAL A 72 5.43 -13.66 2.08
CA VAL A 72 5.06 -13.60 0.66
C VAL A 72 3.66 -13.01 0.54
N ILE A 73 2.71 -13.52 1.35
CA ILE A 73 1.42 -12.86 1.59
C ILE A 73 1.63 -11.91 2.76
N THR A 74 1.51 -10.61 2.50
CA THR A 74 1.72 -9.55 3.50
C THR A 74 0.44 -9.12 4.19
N GLY A 75 -0.72 -9.45 3.60
CA GLY A 75 -2.04 -9.13 4.15
C GLY A 75 -3.14 -9.32 3.12
N TYR A 76 -4.37 -9.13 3.55
CA TYR A 76 -5.58 -9.14 2.74
C TYR A 76 -6.29 -7.80 2.89
N GLU A 77 -6.81 -7.27 1.80
CA GLU A 77 -7.35 -5.91 1.77
C GLU A 77 -8.75 -5.88 1.19
N ALA A 78 -9.64 -5.12 1.83
CA ALA A 78 -10.96 -4.85 1.29
C ALA A 78 -10.90 -3.71 0.26
N ARG A 79 -11.46 -3.93 -0.93
CA ARG A 79 -11.68 -2.88 -1.92
C ARG A 79 -12.98 -2.16 -1.60
N LEU A 80 -12.89 -0.85 -1.31
CA LEU A 80 -14.02 -0.05 -0.91
C LEU A 80 -14.44 0.91 -2.03
N ASP A 81 -15.75 1.08 -2.20
CA ASP A 81 -16.27 2.10 -3.11
C ASP A 81 -16.10 3.50 -2.49
N ALA A 82 -15.22 4.27 -3.11
CA ALA A 82 -14.91 5.62 -2.67
C ALA A 82 -16.11 6.59 -2.83
N ASN A 83 -17.03 6.33 -3.79
CA ASN A 83 -18.23 7.12 -3.95
C ASN A 83 -19.17 6.88 -2.77
N ALA A 84 -19.38 5.62 -2.37
CA ALA A 84 -20.20 5.27 -1.22
C ALA A 84 -19.65 5.87 0.09
N LEU A 85 -18.35 6.10 0.16
CA LEU A 85 -17.68 6.74 1.30
C LEU A 85 -17.61 8.27 1.20
N ASN A 86 -18.19 8.87 0.16
CA ASN A 86 -18.16 10.32 -0.10
C ASN A 86 -16.74 10.89 -0.33
N PHE A 87 -15.85 10.09 -0.97
CA PHE A 87 -14.51 10.49 -1.40
C PHE A 87 -14.27 10.16 -2.88
N PRO A 88 -15.14 10.61 -3.81
CA PRO A 88 -15.08 10.21 -5.21
C PRO A 88 -13.82 10.70 -5.95
N LEU A 89 -13.29 11.85 -5.54
CA LEU A 89 -12.16 12.47 -6.23
C LEU A 89 -10.85 11.76 -5.85
N ALA A 90 -10.21 11.14 -6.85
CA ALA A 90 -8.83 10.68 -6.75
C ALA A 90 -7.90 11.68 -7.43
N ALA A 91 -6.79 12.01 -6.80
CA ALA A 91 -5.78 12.88 -7.39
C ALA A 91 -4.37 12.36 -7.07
N PHE A 92 -3.45 12.62 -8.01
CA PHE A 92 -2.03 12.41 -7.80
C PHE A 92 -1.36 13.77 -7.56
N VAL A 93 -0.59 13.86 -6.49
CA VAL A 93 0.06 15.11 -6.04
C VAL A 93 1.55 14.89 -5.94
N PHE A 94 2.32 15.66 -6.69
CA PHE A 94 3.77 15.70 -6.54
C PHE A 94 4.13 16.61 -5.37
N VAL A 95 5.04 16.13 -4.51
CA VAL A 95 5.51 16.87 -3.34
C VAL A 95 7.02 16.92 -3.36
N LYS A 96 7.57 18.12 -3.30
CA LYS A 96 9.01 18.35 -3.12
C LYS A 96 9.32 18.39 -1.62
N ALA A 97 10.27 17.59 -1.17
CA ALA A 97 10.78 17.73 0.20
C ALA A 97 11.75 18.89 0.25
N ASP A 98 11.51 19.84 1.17
CA ASP A 98 12.53 20.83 1.49
C ASP A 98 13.72 20.09 2.12
N GLY A 99 14.93 20.28 1.61
CA GLY A 99 16.15 19.61 2.10
C GLY A 99 16.45 19.83 3.60
N ARG A 100 15.65 20.66 4.27
CA ARG A 100 15.67 20.90 5.73
C ARG A 100 14.90 19.86 6.54
N SER A 101 14.10 19.01 5.93
CA SER A 101 13.15 18.12 6.65
C SER A 101 13.74 16.81 7.15
N GLY A 102 15.05 16.63 7.12
CA GLY A 102 15.69 15.43 7.63
C GLY A 102 15.53 14.22 6.69
N HIS A 103 15.69 13.03 7.23
CA HIS A 103 15.77 11.78 6.49
C HIS A 103 14.51 11.51 5.64
N PRO A 104 14.63 11.14 4.35
CA PRO A 104 13.51 10.91 3.42
C PRO A 104 12.42 9.97 3.96
N ALA A 105 12.80 8.89 4.65
CA ALA A 105 11.85 7.95 5.23
C ALA A 105 10.96 8.58 6.31
N ARG A 106 11.46 9.58 7.06
CA ARG A 106 10.66 10.29 8.07
C ARG A 106 9.61 11.17 7.41
N THR A 107 9.95 11.82 6.29
CA THR A 107 9.01 12.64 5.51
C THR A 107 7.92 11.78 4.90
N ALA A 108 8.26 10.65 4.28
CA ALA A 108 7.28 9.70 3.74
C ALA A 108 6.30 9.21 4.83
N ALA A 109 6.82 8.84 6.01
CA ALA A 109 5.99 8.42 7.14
C ALA A 109 5.07 9.53 7.68
N GLN A 110 5.49 10.80 7.61
CA GLN A 110 4.63 11.93 7.98
C GLN A 110 3.53 12.16 6.94
N LEU A 111 3.84 12.06 5.65
CA LEU A 111 2.87 12.18 4.57
C LEU A 111 1.82 11.06 4.63
N ALA A 112 2.23 9.84 4.92
CA ALA A 112 1.33 8.69 5.07
C ALA A 112 0.36 8.81 6.27
N ARG A 113 0.61 9.71 7.23
CA ARG A 113 -0.30 9.98 8.36
C ARG A 113 -1.44 10.94 8.03
N ILE A 114 -1.43 11.55 6.84
CA ILE A 114 -2.50 12.42 6.39
C ILE A 114 -3.69 11.55 6.01
N PRO A 115 -4.89 11.75 6.59
CA PRO A 115 -6.03 10.83 6.39
C PRO A 115 -6.47 10.67 4.93
N GLU A 116 -6.28 11.72 4.13
CA GLU A 116 -6.65 11.76 2.72
C GLU A 116 -5.61 11.07 1.82
N VAL A 117 -4.40 10.80 2.33
CA VAL A 117 -3.32 10.14 1.58
C VAL A 117 -3.49 8.63 1.67
N GLN A 118 -3.65 8.00 0.52
CA GLN A 118 -3.76 6.55 0.40
C GLN A 118 -2.40 5.89 0.19
N GLU A 119 -1.56 6.48 -0.65
CA GLU A 119 -0.27 5.92 -1.02
C GLU A 119 0.79 7.03 -1.09
N VAL A 120 2.01 6.68 -0.73
CA VAL A 120 3.19 7.56 -0.81
C VAL A 120 4.27 6.81 -1.58
N HIS A 121 4.64 7.32 -2.75
CA HIS A 121 5.70 6.77 -3.57
C HIS A 121 6.89 7.73 -3.59
N THR A 122 8.10 7.20 -3.40
CA THR A 122 9.32 7.95 -3.67
C THR A 122 9.59 7.93 -5.17
N VAL A 123 9.81 9.08 -5.76
CA VAL A 123 10.10 9.21 -7.19
C VAL A 123 11.51 9.74 -7.41
N ALA A 124 12.13 9.33 -8.50
CA ALA A 124 13.40 9.88 -8.93
C ALA A 124 13.14 11.18 -9.72
N GLY A 125 13.93 12.20 -9.46
CA GLY A 125 13.80 13.51 -10.10
C GLY A 125 13.79 14.65 -9.10
N GLU A 126 13.31 15.81 -9.54
CA GLU A 126 13.23 17.01 -8.69
C GLU A 126 12.17 16.92 -7.60
N ASP A 127 11.05 16.25 -7.89
CA ASP A 127 10.02 15.95 -6.91
C ASP A 127 10.38 14.68 -6.16
N CYS A 128 10.25 14.71 -4.83
CA CYS A 128 10.69 13.59 -4.00
C CYS A 128 9.61 12.54 -3.80
N TYR A 129 8.32 12.94 -3.88
CA TYR A 129 7.19 12.07 -3.58
C TYR A 129 6.04 12.27 -4.54
N LEU A 130 5.39 11.17 -4.92
CA LEU A 130 4.09 11.12 -5.57
C LEU A 130 3.09 10.55 -4.57
N LEU A 131 2.05 11.32 -4.28
CA LEU A 131 0.98 10.92 -3.38
C LEU A 131 -0.27 10.59 -4.18
N LYS A 132 -0.92 9.48 -3.85
CA LYS A 132 -2.30 9.22 -4.25
C LYS A 132 -3.21 9.67 -3.12
N VAL A 133 -4.08 10.61 -3.39
CA VAL A 133 -4.99 11.19 -2.39
C VAL A 133 -6.44 11.01 -2.79
N ARG A 134 -7.32 10.94 -1.78
CA ARG A 134 -8.76 10.97 -1.97
C ARG A 134 -9.34 12.23 -1.34
N ALA A 135 -10.30 12.83 -2.04
CA ALA A 135 -11.00 14.01 -1.56
C ALA A 135 -12.50 13.93 -1.90
N GLN A 136 -13.32 14.68 -1.16
CA GLN A 136 -14.75 14.79 -1.42
C GLN A 136 -15.03 15.57 -2.71
N ASP A 137 -14.27 16.67 -2.90
CA ASP A 137 -14.37 17.55 -4.05
C ASP A 137 -13.07 18.32 -4.28
N THR A 138 -13.04 19.17 -5.31
CA THR A 138 -11.89 20.01 -5.64
C THR A 138 -11.59 21.07 -4.57
N LYS A 139 -12.61 21.56 -3.84
CA LYS A 139 -12.42 22.51 -2.73
C LYS A 139 -11.73 21.81 -1.56
N HIS A 140 -12.12 20.57 -1.26
CA HIS A 140 -11.44 19.75 -0.25
C HIS A 140 -9.99 19.52 -0.64
N LEU A 141 -9.73 19.08 -1.88
CA LEU A 141 -8.35 18.92 -2.39
C LEU A 141 -7.55 20.23 -2.27
N GLY A 142 -8.14 21.36 -2.65
CA GLY A 142 -7.50 22.67 -2.52
C GLY A 142 -7.16 23.03 -1.08
N ARG A 143 -8.01 22.68 -0.09
CA ARG A 143 -7.70 22.87 1.35
C ARG A 143 -6.56 21.98 1.80
N LEU A 144 -6.53 20.72 1.35
CA LEU A 144 -5.47 19.76 1.65
C LEU A 144 -4.11 20.29 1.18
N LEU A 145 -4.03 20.77 -0.05
CA LEU A 145 -2.81 21.31 -0.64
C LEU A 145 -2.31 22.60 0.08
N ARG A 146 -3.23 23.43 0.57
CA ARG A 146 -2.89 24.69 1.29
C ARG A 146 -2.47 24.49 2.74
N ARG A 147 -2.80 23.37 3.37
CA ARG A 147 -2.48 23.09 4.79
C ARG A 147 -0.99 22.99 5.13
N GLY A 148 -0.11 23.47 4.25
CA GLY A 148 1.33 23.61 4.50
C GLY A 148 2.12 22.30 4.60
N ARG A 149 1.43 21.17 4.60
CA ARG A 149 2.05 19.83 4.64
C ARG A 149 2.35 19.28 3.25
N LEU A 150 1.69 19.82 2.21
CA LEU A 150 1.83 19.44 0.81
C LEU A 150 2.16 20.72 0.00
N ARG A 151 3.34 21.33 0.18
CA ARG A 151 3.75 22.47 -0.63
C ARG A 151 4.04 22.00 -2.06
N ARG A 152 3.23 22.49 -3.00
CA ARG A 152 3.53 22.46 -4.43
C ARG A 152 4.77 23.33 -4.68
N HIS A 153 5.67 22.84 -5.54
CA HIS A 153 6.57 23.73 -6.26
C HIS A 153 5.73 24.52 -7.25
N GLN A 154 5.52 25.83 -6.99
CA GLN A 154 5.17 26.75 -8.07
C GLN A 154 6.48 26.97 -8.83
N GLY A 155 6.57 26.41 -10.04
CA GLY A 155 7.64 26.76 -10.96
C GLY A 155 7.64 28.28 -11.14
N ALA A 156 8.77 28.90 -10.84
CA ALA A 156 9.02 30.24 -11.32
C ALA A 156 9.15 30.16 -12.85
N GLU A 157 8.29 30.90 -13.56
CA GLU A 157 8.53 31.27 -14.93
C GLU A 157 9.79 32.12 -15.05
#